data_7c7859c4b6f92f3f72febaedf5281a25
#
_entry.id   7c7859c4b6f92f3f72febaedf5281a25
#
_cell.length_a   1.000
_cell.length_b   1.000
_cell.length_c   1.000
_cell.angle_alpha   90.00
_cell.angle_beta   90.00
_cell.angle_gamma   90.00
#
_symmetry.space_group_name_H-M   'P 1'
#
loop_
_entity.id
_entity.type
_entity.pdbx_description
1 polymer ?
#
loop_
_entity_poly.entity_id
_entity_poly.type
_entity_poly.pdbx_seq_one_letter_code
_entity_poly.pdbx_strand_id
1 'polypeptide(L)'
;MADYFEIDFLGVETAKSGDAITLRYSVNGTEGVHVVDGGYLDTGDQIVEHLKTYYGTTVIDHVILTHPDRDHANGLRKVLEQCTVRNLWINRPWIYADQLIDRFETYESIEALRRKLRSIYDATAILEDIAVEKGIPIHAPLQGQSIGPFAVMAPTLGRYLDLIVDSAKTPEAVEESAFDSALSSIFRAVKAATAYIKSLWGEEYFPPEPTSRENEMSVVQSAVLNGHRVMLTGDAGREALQEVIDYAPFVGLALPGIRYFQVPHHGGRHNVSTEVLDQLLGPRLNSMPDKHHWNAICSSAKADEDHPRKSVIRAVLHRGGHWAATESQNIRIGAGITRDGWVPIPQAAYPEDQEN
;
A
#
# COMPACT_ATOMS: atom_id res chain seq x y z
N MET A 1 9.21 10.45 -27.89
CA MET A 1 10.02 10.93 -26.74
C MET A 1 10.74 9.74 -26.13
N ALA A 2 11.86 9.94 -25.45
CA ALA A 2 12.52 8.86 -24.75
C ALA A 2 11.64 8.41 -23.55
N ASP A 3 11.67 7.14 -23.22
CA ASP A 3 10.94 6.63 -22.07
C ASP A 3 11.49 7.22 -20.76
N TYR A 4 10.59 7.59 -19.86
CA TYR A 4 10.93 8.10 -18.53
C TYR A 4 9.87 7.71 -17.53
N PHE A 5 10.21 7.81 -16.26
CA PHE A 5 9.23 7.83 -15.17
C PHE A 5 9.77 8.62 -13.98
N GLU A 6 8.85 9.12 -13.18
CA GLU A 6 9.12 9.58 -11.82
C GLU A 6 7.92 9.23 -10.93
N ILE A 7 8.22 8.86 -9.70
CA ILE A 7 7.25 8.53 -8.66
C ILE A 7 7.64 9.34 -7.44
N ASP A 8 6.70 10.11 -6.92
CA ASP A 8 6.88 10.94 -5.75
C ASP A 8 6.03 10.37 -4.61
N PHE A 9 6.68 9.96 -3.53
CA PHE A 9 6.06 9.60 -2.25
C PHE A 9 6.00 10.87 -1.42
N LEU A 10 4.79 11.37 -1.15
CA LEU A 10 4.59 12.60 -0.41
C LEU A 10 4.58 12.32 1.09
N GLY A 11 5.20 13.18 1.87
CA GLY A 11 5.19 13.06 3.32
C GLY A 11 3.80 13.34 3.88
N VAL A 12 3.22 12.34 4.55
CA VAL A 12 1.94 12.46 5.27
C VAL A 12 2.27 12.70 6.74
N GLU A 13 2.53 13.98 7.09
CA GLU A 13 3.03 14.37 8.40
C GLU A 13 1.88 14.61 9.38
N THR A 14 1.37 13.53 9.95
CA THR A 14 0.38 13.54 11.05
C THR A 14 0.92 12.74 12.25
N ALA A 15 0.10 12.56 13.30
CA ALA A 15 0.44 11.70 14.42
C ALA A 15 0.51 10.20 14.04
N LYS A 16 0.00 9.85 12.86
CA LYS A 16 0.05 8.53 12.24
C LYS A 16 0.50 8.67 10.79
N SER A 17 1.12 7.63 10.27
CA SER A 17 1.54 7.54 8.88
C SER A 17 0.34 7.45 7.93
N GLY A 18 0.60 7.53 6.63
CA GLY A 18 -0.37 7.36 5.55
C GLY A 18 0.34 7.36 4.21
N ASP A 19 -0.33 6.93 3.14
CA ASP A 19 0.23 6.90 1.79
C ASP A 19 -0.37 7.96 0.88
N ALA A 20 0.49 8.68 0.19
CA ALA A 20 0.13 9.59 -0.89
C ALA A 20 1.21 9.54 -1.96
N ILE A 21 0.91 8.92 -3.09
CA ILE A 21 1.89 8.66 -4.14
C ILE A 21 1.37 9.26 -5.44
N THR A 22 2.19 10.08 -6.09
CA THR A 22 1.94 10.56 -7.44
C THR A 22 2.99 10.00 -8.37
N LEU A 23 2.61 9.69 -9.60
CA LEU A 23 3.56 9.25 -10.60
C LEU A 23 3.18 9.74 -11.99
N ARG A 24 4.19 9.99 -12.80
CA ARG A 24 4.04 10.16 -14.25
C ARG A 24 5.10 9.36 -15.01
N TYR A 25 4.74 8.97 -16.20
CA TYR A 25 5.62 8.16 -17.05
C TYR A 25 5.39 8.45 -18.54
N SER A 26 6.40 8.09 -19.34
CA SER A 26 6.28 7.84 -20.76
C SER A 26 6.86 6.45 -21.02
N VAL A 27 6.05 5.54 -21.50
CA VAL A 27 6.44 4.15 -21.81
C VAL A 27 5.94 3.81 -23.20
N ASN A 28 6.86 3.47 -24.09
CA ASN A 28 6.56 3.17 -25.50
C ASN A 28 5.71 4.27 -26.19
N GLY A 29 5.97 5.54 -25.87
CA GLY A 29 5.27 6.68 -26.41
C GLY A 29 3.89 6.96 -25.80
N THR A 30 3.48 6.20 -24.79
CA THR A 30 2.25 6.45 -24.00
C THR A 30 2.63 7.16 -22.72
N GLU A 31 2.05 8.34 -22.51
CA GLU A 31 2.21 9.11 -21.28
C GLU A 31 1.02 8.90 -20.36
N GLY A 32 1.25 8.97 -19.06
CA GLY A 32 0.19 8.88 -18.06
C GLY A 32 0.58 9.47 -16.72
N VAL A 33 -0.46 9.92 -16.00
CA VAL A 33 -0.36 10.43 -14.63
C VAL A 33 -1.27 9.59 -13.74
N HIS A 34 -0.72 9.04 -12.65
CA HIS A 34 -1.48 8.31 -11.65
C HIS A 34 -1.38 8.99 -10.28
N VAL A 35 -2.38 8.74 -9.46
CA VAL A 35 -2.35 8.97 -8.01
C VAL A 35 -2.72 7.66 -7.34
N VAL A 36 -1.87 7.18 -6.45
CA VAL A 36 -2.08 5.97 -5.65
C VAL A 36 -2.17 6.39 -4.20
N ASP A 37 -3.32 6.18 -3.60
CA ASP A 37 -3.70 6.65 -2.28
C ASP A 37 -3.59 8.18 -2.10
N GLY A 38 -4.20 8.70 -1.05
CA GLY A 38 -4.33 10.15 -0.88
C GLY A 38 -3.98 10.65 0.51
N GLY A 39 -3.56 9.77 1.41
CA GLY A 39 -3.35 10.16 2.79
C GLY A 39 -4.64 10.60 3.48
N TYR A 40 -4.48 11.47 4.47
CA TYR A 40 -5.59 12.15 5.14
C TYR A 40 -6.15 13.29 4.27
N LEU A 41 -7.25 13.90 4.72
CA LEU A 41 -7.99 14.88 3.91
C LEU A 41 -7.11 16.05 3.42
N ASP A 42 -6.30 16.60 4.31
CA ASP A 42 -5.42 17.75 3.99
C ASP A 42 -4.27 17.37 3.06
N THR A 43 -3.88 16.10 3.02
CA THR A 43 -2.87 15.58 2.08
C THR A 43 -3.38 15.64 0.64
N GLY A 44 -4.68 15.54 0.42
CA GLY A 44 -5.27 15.67 -0.91
C GLY A 44 -5.01 17.03 -1.55
N ASP A 45 -5.03 18.12 -0.80
CA ASP A 45 -4.69 19.46 -1.31
C ASP A 45 -3.17 19.54 -1.66
N GLN A 46 -2.31 18.86 -0.88
CA GLN A 46 -0.87 18.75 -1.20
C GLN A 46 -0.63 17.97 -2.49
N ILE A 47 -1.38 16.88 -2.74
CA ILE A 47 -1.31 16.12 -4.00
C ILE A 47 -1.67 17.03 -5.18
N VAL A 48 -2.78 17.77 -5.09
CA VAL A 48 -3.22 18.67 -6.15
C VAL A 48 -2.18 19.75 -6.46
N GLU A 49 -1.58 20.34 -5.43
CA GLU A 49 -0.54 21.34 -5.59
C GLU A 49 0.76 20.73 -6.15
N HIS A 50 1.12 19.53 -5.72
CA HIS A 50 2.26 18.77 -6.25
C HIS A 50 2.12 18.51 -7.77
N LEU A 51 0.95 18.04 -8.19
CA LEU A 51 0.66 17.79 -9.60
C LEU A 51 0.78 19.07 -10.45
N LYS A 52 0.25 20.20 -9.96
CA LYS A 52 0.37 21.50 -10.64
C LYS A 52 1.84 21.95 -10.75
N THR A 53 2.55 21.88 -9.63
CA THR A 53 3.91 22.41 -9.52
C THR A 53 4.92 21.58 -10.31
N TYR A 54 4.87 20.27 -10.19
CA TYR A 54 5.91 19.39 -10.73
C TYR A 54 5.52 18.68 -12.03
N TYR A 55 4.24 18.37 -12.21
CA TYR A 55 3.78 17.70 -13.44
C TYR A 55 3.13 18.67 -14.42
N GLY A 56 2.81 19.91 -13.99
CA GLY A 56 2.19 20.93 -14.83
C GLY A 56 0.77 20.60 -15.30
N THR A 57 0.08 19.71 -14.58
CA THR A 57 -1.25 19.24 -14.94
C THR A 57 -2.11 18.91 -13.70
N THR A 58 -3.43 18.97 -13.87
CA THR A 58 -4.41 18.40 -12.96
C THR A 58 -5.26 17.33 -13.64
N VAL A 59 -4.83 16.87 -14.83
CA VAL A 59 -5.46 15.74 -15.51
C VAL A 59 -4.76 14.46 -15.04
N ILE A 60 -5.53 13.54 -14.47
CA ILE A 60 -5.06 12.27 -13.92
C ILE A 60 -5.71 11.14 -14.71
N ASP A 61 -4.90 10.23 -15.26
CA ASP A 61 -5.39 9.10 -16.03
C ASP A 61 -5.99 8.02 -15.12
N HIS A 62 -5.34 7.78 -13.97
CA HIS A 62 -5.79 6.76 -13.02
C HIS A 62 -5.60 7.24 -11.58
N VAL A 63 -6.68 7.22 -10.80
CA VAL A 63 -6.65 7.32 -9.34
C VAL A 63 -6.91 5.93 -8.78
N ILE A 64 -6.06 5.47 -7.88
CA ILE A 64 -6.11 4.12 -7.30
C ILE A 64 -6.21 4.24 -5.78
N LEU A 65 -7.19 3.58 -5.16
CA LEU A 65 -7.21 3.31 -3.73
C LEU A 65 -6.75 1.88 -3.51
N THR A 66 -5.70 1.70 -2.73
CA THR A 66 -5.16 0.37 -2.44
C THR A 66 -6.08 -0.43 -1.52
N HIS A 67 -6.57 0.18 -0.45
CA HIS A 67 -7.47 -0.44 0.52
C HIS A 67 -8.31 0.62 1.26
N PRO A 68 -9.37 0.24 2.00
CA PRO A 68 -10.39 1.20 2.44
C PRO A 68 -10.03 2.06 3.65
N ASP A 69 -8.81 2.00 4.20
CA ASP A 69 -8.44 2.74 5.39
C ASP A 69 -8.28 4.24 5.11
N ARG A 70 -8.58 5.04 6.15
CA ARG A 70 -8.78 6.49 5.99
C ARG A 70 -7.52 7.28 5.71
N ASP A 71 -6.38 6.76 6.13
CA ASP A 71 -5.04 7.30 5.87
C ASP A 71 -4.53 7.01 4.45
N HIS A 72 -5.36 6.36 3.63
CA HIS A 72 -5.20 6.14 2.19
C HIS A 72 -6.32 6.79 1.39
N ALA A 73 -7.57 6.69 1.87
CA ALA A 73 -8.75 7.08 1.12
C ALA A 73 -9.11 8.57 1.22
N ASN A 74 -8.92 9.21 2.39
CA ASN A 74 -9.56 10.49 2.66
C ASN A 74 -9.08 11.62 1.74
N GLY A 75 -7.78 11.70 1.43
CA GLY A 75 -7.24 12.75 0.56
C GLY A 75 -7.66 12.59 -0.88
N LEU A 76 -7.99 11.38 -1.34
CA LEU A 76 -8.51 11.15 -2.69
C LEU A 76 -9.81 11.91 -2.95
N ARG A 77 -10.59 12.25 -1.91
CA ARG A 77 -11.78 13.09 -2.05
C ARG A 77 -11.43 14.43 -2.69
N LYS A 78 -10.39 15.10 -2.17
CA LYS A 78 -9.89 16.38 -2.73
C LYS A 78 -9.37 16.23 -4.15
N VAL A 79 -8.66 15.12 -4.41
CA VAL A 79 -8.16 14.80 -5.77
C VAL A 79 -9.33 14.65 -6.74
N LEU A 80 -10.35 13.88 -6.39
CA LEU A 80 -11.54 13.69 -7.24
C LEU A 80 -12.33 14.99 -7.41
N GLU A 81 -12.41 15.84 -6.38
CA GLU A 81 -13.13 17.12 -6.42
C GLU A 81 -12.43 18.17 -7.28
N GLN A 82 -11.09 18.28 -7.20
CA GLN A 82 -10.31 19.39 -7.75
C GLN A 82 -9.61 19.06 -9.08
N CYS A 83 -9.46 17.77 -9.42
CA CYS A 83 -8.77 17.34 -10.63
C CYS A 83 -9.75 16.80 -11.69
N THR A 84 -9.27 16.70 -12.92
CA THR A 84 -9.93 15.96 -14.01
C THR A 84 -9.43 14.52 -13.97
N VAL A 85 -10.23 13.61 -13.44
CA VAL A 85 -9.88 12.19 -13.31
C VAL A 85 -10.56 11.39 -14.43
N ARG A 86 -9.79 10.57 -15.14
CA ARG A 86 -10.28 9.74 -16.25
C ARG A 86 -10.80 8.39 -15.77
N ASN A 87 -10.16 7.79 -14.75
CA ASN A 87 -10.52 6.49 -14.21
C ASN A 87 -10.27 6.44 -12.71
N LEU A 88 -11.22 5.91 -11.95
CA LEU A 88 -11.08 5.59 -10.54
C LEU A 88 -11.03 4.07 -10.36
N TRP A 89 -10.02 3.58 -9.65
CA TRP A 89 -9.80 2.17 -9.35
C TRP A 89 -9.99 1.94 -7.85
N ILE A 90 -11.13 1.36 -7.47
CA ILE A 90 -11.49 1.05 -6.09
C ILE A 90 -12.22 -0.28 -5.99
N ASN A 91 -11.87 -1.09 -4.99
CA ASN A 91 -12.63 -2.27 -4.62
C ASN A 91 -13.82 -1.85 -3.73
N ARG A 92 -15.03 -2.26 -4.11
CA ARG A 92 -16.30 -1.88 -3.48
C ARG A 92 -16.99 -3.11 -2.91
N PRO A 93 -16.84 -3.43 -1.60
CA PRO A 93 -17.42 -4.65 -1.01
C PRO A 93 -18.90 -4.84 -1.28
N TRP A 94 -19.67 -3.76 -1.29
CA TRP A 94 -21.13 -3.80 -1.44
C TRP A 94 -21.66 -4.24 -2.81
N ILE A 95 -20.84 -4.16 -3.88
CA ILE A 95 -21.27 -4.65 -5.19
C ILE A 95 -21.29 -6.17 -5.27
N TYR A 96 -20.63 -6.85 -4.35
CA TYR A 96 -20.56 -8.32 -4.25
C TYR A 96 -21.53 -8.89 -3.20
N ALA A 97 -22.49 -8.09 -2.71
CA ALA A 97 -23.42 -8.53 -1.69
C ALA A 97 -24.26 -9.76 -2.08
N ASP A 98 -24.54 -9.95 -3.37
CA ASP A 98 -25.21 -11.13 -3.92
C ASP A 98 -24.37 -12.41 -3.83
N GLN A 99 -23.05 -12.30 -3.94
CA GLN A 99 -22.10 -13.42 -3.80
C GLN A 99 -21.76 -13.72 -2.33
N LEU A 100 -22.01 -12.76 -1.46
CA LEU A 100 -21.62 -12.82 -0.04
C LEU A 100 -22.79 -13.18 0.87
N ILE A 101 -24.04 -12.99 0.46
CA ILE A 101 -25.21 -13.09 1.34
C ILE A 101 -25.30 -14.44 2.07
N ASP A 102 -25.00 -15.53 1.39
CA ASP A 102 -25.04 -16.89 1.97
C ASP A 102 -23.90 -17.17 2.99
N ARG A 103 -22.94 -16.25 3.09
CA ARG A 103 -21.81 -16.33 4.05
C ARG A 103 -22.07 -15.56 5.33
N PHE A 104 -23.22 -14.89 5.45
CA PHE A 104 -23.66 -14.12 6.62
C PHE A 104 -25.00 -14.62 7.13
N GLU A 105 -25.06 -15.05 8.38
CA GLU A 105 -26.31 -15.58 8.96
C GLU A 105 -27.31 -14.50 9.39
N THR A 106 -26.84 -13.27 9.56
CA THR A 106 -27.59 -12.17 10.20
C THR A 106 -28.35 -11.27 9.22
N TYR A 107 -28.09 -11.39 7.91
CA TYR A 107 -28.73 -10.52 6.93
C TYR A 107 -29.90 -11.19 6.23
N GLU A 108 -31.09 -10.59 6.33
CA GLU A 108 -32.34 -11.10 5.72
C GLU A 108 -32.42 -10.84 4.21
N SER A 109 -31.55 -9.98 3.65
CA SER A 109 -31.58 -9.66 2.23
C SER A 109 -30.25 -9.08 1.71
N ILE A 110 -30.00 -9.28 0.42
CA ILE A 110 -28.86 -8.71 -0.32
C ILE A 110 -28.79 -7.19 -0.12
N GLU A 111 -29.94 -6.50 -0.14
CA GLU A 111 -29.99 -5.05 0.02
C GLU A 111 -29.61 -4.61 1.46
N ALA A 112 -29.94 -5.40 2.46
CA ALA A 112 -29.53 -5.12 3.85
C ALA A 112 -28.00 -5.27 3.99
N LEU A 113 -27.43 -6.36 3.46
CA LEU A 113 -25.98 -6.58 3.42
C LEU A 113 -25.27 -5.48 2.62
N ARG A 114 -25.78 -5.13 1.44
CA ARG A 114 -25.21 -4.05 0.61
C ARG A 114 -25.13 -2.72 1.36
N ARG A 115 -26.21 -2.29 2.00
CA ARG A 115 -26.21 -1.06 2.81
C ARG A 115 -25.23 -1.13 3.98
N LYS A 116 -25.14 -2.29 4.63
CA LYS A 116 -24.21 -2.47 5.76
C LYS A 116 -22.77 -2.38 5.31
N LEU A 117 -22.37 -3.12 4.28
CA LEU A 117 -21.00 -3.07 3.72
C LEU A 117 -20.62 -1.65 3.29
N ARG A 118 -21.56 -0.93 2.64
CA ARG A 118 -21.33 0.46 2.25
C ARG A 118 -21.15 1.39 3.44
N SER A 119 -21.83 1.14 4.56
CA SER A 119 -21.68 1.89 5.80
C SER A 119 -20.36 1.58 6.54
N ILE A 120 -19.89 0.33 6.47
CA ILE A 120 -18.63 -0.09 7.09
C ILE A 120 -17.43 0.57 6.38
N TYR A 121 -17.45 0.57 5.06
CA TYR A 121 -16.39 1.11 4.20
C TYR A 121 -16.76 2.51 3.69
N ASP A 122 -17.16 3.39 4.61
CA ASP A 122 -17.71 4.71 4.33
C ASP A 122 -16.77 5.63 3.53
N ALA A 123 -15.46 5.55 3.79
CA ALA A 123 -14.47 6.33 3.05
C ALA A 123 -14.45 5.97 1.56
N THR A 124 -14.48 4.68 1.23
CA THR A 124 -14.58 4.20 -0.15
C THR A 124 -15.93 4.57 -0.78
N ALA A 125 -17.02 4.49 -0.01
CA ALA A 125 -18.37 4.84 -0.49
C ALA A 125 -18.48 6.32 -0.89
N ILE A 126 -17.82 7.21 -0.16
CA ILE A 126 -17.75 8.65 -0.50
C ILE A 126 -17.00 8.85 -1.83
N LEU A 127 -15.91 8.11 -2.09
CA LEU A 127 -15.20 8.21 -3.37
C LEU A 127 -16.07 7.74 -4.54
N GLU A 128 -16.86 6.66 -4.34
CA GLU A 128 -17.85 6.22 -5.33
C GLU A 128 -18.90 7.31 -5.61
N ASP A 129 -19.45 7.96 -4.56
CA ASP A 129 -20.47 9.00 -4.73
C ASP A 129 -19.93 10.20 -5.54
N ILE A 130 -18.71 10.67 -5.23
CA ILE A 130 -18.06 11.74 -6.00
C ILE A 130 -17.82 11.32 -7.45
N ALA A 131 -17.35 10.09 -7.67
CA ALA A 131 -17.09 9.59 -9.00
C ALA A 131 -18.37 9.47 -9.85
N VAL A 132 -19.46 8.99 -9.25
CA VAL A 132 -20.77 8.89 -9.89
C VAL A 132 -21.30 10.29 -10.24
N GLU A 133 -21.25 11.24 -9.31
CA GLU A 133 -21.66 12.62 -9.54
C GLU A 133 -20.90 13.28 -10.71
N LYS A 134 -19.59 13.01 -10.80
CA LYS A 134 -18.72 13.57 -11.84
C LYS A 134 -18.66 12.75 -13.12
N GLY A 135 -19.34 11.59 -13.17
CA GLY A 135 -19.31 10.70 -14.34
C GLY A 135 -17.94 10.04 -14.58
N ILE A 136 -17.14 9.83 -13.51
CA ILE A 136 -15.84 9.18 -13.59
C ILE A 136 -16.06 7.65 -13.64
N PRO A 137 -15.52 6.94 -14.65
CA PRO A 137 -15.56 5.49 -14.69
C PRO A 137 -14.90 4.83 -13.48
N ILE A 138 -15.56 3.84 -12.88
CA ILE A 138 -15.08 3.12 -11.69
C ILE A 138 -14.78 1.67 -12.05
N HIS A 139 -13.57 1.23 -11.75
CA HIS A 139 -13.05 -0.11 -12.02
C HIS A 139 -12.66 -0.81 -10.72
N ALA A 140 -12.72 -2.16 -10.72
CA ALA A 140 -12.21 -2.97 -9.62
C ALA A 140 -10.74 -3.36 -9.89
N PRO A 141 -9.77 -2.93 -9.07
CA PRO A 141 -8.36 -3.29 -9.20
C PRO A 141 -8.11 -4.70 -8.64
N LEU A 142 -8.42 -5.72 -9.42
CA LEU A 142 -8.23 -7.13 -9.06
C LEU A 142 -7.08 -7.74 -9.86
N GLN A 143 -6.48 -8.81 -9.33
CA GLN A 143 -5.38 -9.54 -9.95
C GLN A 143 -5.65 -9.83 -11.44
N GLY A 144 -4.67 -9.58 -12.28
CA GLY A 144 -4.75 -9.76 -13.73
C GLY A 144 -5.22 -8.53 -14.50
N GLN A 145 -5.75 -7.50 -13.82
CA GLN A 145 -6.06 -6.21 -14.45
C GLN A 145 -4.78 -5.42 -14.73
N SER A 146 -4.86 -4.50 -15.68
CA SER A 146 -3.77 -3.55 -15.97
C SER A 146 -4.24 -2.12 -15.73
N ILE A 147 -3.43 -1.35 -15.02
CA ILE A 147 -3.65 0.09 -14.76
C ILE A 147 -2.50 0.85 -15.39
N GLY A 148 -2.71 1.35 -16.61
CA GLY A 148 -1.61 1.84 -17.43
C GLY A 148 -0.55 0.75 -17.63
N PRO A 149 0.73 1.00 -17.31
CA PRO A 149 1.81 0.02 -17.44
C PRO A 149 1.89 -0.97 -16.24
N PHE A 150 1.08 -0.79 -15.21
CA PHE A 150 1.10 -1.63 -14.02
C PHE A 150 0.17 -2.84 -14.16
N ALA A 151 0.70 -4.02 -13.84
CA ALA A 151 -0.11 -5.21 -13.59
C ALA A 151 -0.56 -5.21 -12.13
N VAL A 152 -1.84 -5.46 -11.88
CA VAL A 152 -2.36 -5.73 -10.54
C VAL A 152 -2.00 -7.16 -10.17
N MET A 153 -1.22 -7.30 -9.09
CA MET A 153 -0.64 -8.55 -8.62
C MET A 153 -1.51 -9.23 -7.55
N ALA A 154 -2.20 -8.44 -6.75
CA ALA A 154 -3.13 -8.84 -5.69
C ALA A 154 -4.16 -7.72 -5.46
N PRO A 155 -5.34 -8.03 -4.88
CA PRO A 155 -5.87 -9.34 -4.55
C PRO A 155 -6.58 -10.02 -5.72
N THR A 156 -6.76 -11.35 -5.68
CA THR A 156 -7.77 -12.05 -6.50
C THR A 156 -9.16 -11.73 -6.00
N LEU A 157 -10.19 -11.86 -6.85
CA LEU A 157 -11.58 -11.67 -6.42
C LEU A 157 -11.96 -12.65 -5.30
N GLY A 158 -11.59 -13.92 -5.43
CA GLY A 158 -11.92 -14.93 -4.42
C GLY A 158 -11.38 -14.55 -3.04
N ARG A 159 -10.07 -14.23 -2.96
CA ARG A 159 -9.45 -13.81 -1.72
C ARG A 159 -10.04 -12.51 -1.18
N TYR A 160 -10.33 -11.53 -2.05
CA TYR A 160 -10.98 -10.29 -1.62
C TYR A 160 -12.34 -10.54 -0.95
N LEU A 161 -13.15 -11.46 -1.49
CA LEU A 161 -14.43 -11.84 -0.90
C LEU A 161 -14.25 -12.54 0.45
N ASP A 162 -13.24 -13.41 0.60
CA ASP A 162 -12.90 -14.05 1.87
C ASP A 162 -12.51 -13.01 2.93
N LEU A 163 -11.68 -12.06 2.56
CA LEU A 163 -11.24 -10.98 3.45
C LEU A 163 -12.39 -10.08 3.93
N ILE A 164 -13.41 -9.83 3.10
CA ILE A 164 -14.62 -9.10 3.51
C ILE A 164 -15.36 -9.85 4.63
N VAL A 165 -15.50 -11.17 4.50
CA VAL A 165 -16.18 -12.01 5.48
C VAL A 165 -15.37 -12.08 6.78
N ASP A 166 -14.05 -12.26 6.66
CA ASP A 166 -13.13 -12.42 7.80
C ASP A 166 -12.77 -11.10 8.50
N SER A 167 -13.24 -9.96 7.97
CA SER A 167 -12.92 -8.65 8.54
C SER A 167 -13.58 -8.44 9.90
N ALA A 168 -12.80 -7.95 10.85
CA ALA A 168 -13.32 -7.54 12.15
C ALA A 168 -14.26 -6.31 12.08
N LYS A 169 -14.32 -5.61 10.93
CA LYS A 169 -15.27 -4.53 10.67
C LYS A 169 -16.65 -5.06 10.23
N THR A 170 -16.73 -6.36 9.87
CA THR A 170 -17.97 -7.06 9.52
C THR A 170 -18.38 -8.07 10.60
N PRO A 171 -18.73 -7.64 11.84
CA PRO A 171 -18.83 -8.48 13.03
C PRO A 171 -19.96 -9.52 12.99
N GLU A 172 -20.77 -9.54 11.96
CA GLU A 172 -21.96 -10.37 11.85
C GLU A 172 -21.77 -11.55 10.85
N ALA A 173 -20.52 -11.76 10.39
CA ALA A 173 -20.15 -13.01 9.74
C ALA A 173 -20.03 -14.07 10.82
N VAL A 174 -20.97 -15.03 10.83
CA VAL A 174 -21.06 -16.21 11.74
C VAL A 174 -20.46 -15.97 13.12
N GLU A 175 -21.25 -16.10 14.19
CA GLU A 175 -20.76 -16.04 15.57
C GLU A 175 -19.62 -17.05 15.79
N GLU A 176 -18.40 -16.73 15.44
CA GLU A 176 -17.25 -17.19 16.20
C GLU A 176 -17.12 -16.29 17.42
N SER A 177 -17.90 -16.70 18.39
CA SER A 177 -17.92 -16.36 19.81
C SER A 177 -17.56 -14.94 20.23
N ALA A 178 -18.46 -14.33 21.00
CA ALA A 178 -18.22 -13.17 21.89
C ALA A 178 -16.89 -13.27 22.70
N PHE A 179 -16.25 -14.43 22.74
CA PHE A 179 -14.97 -14.72 23.34
C PHE A 179 -13.80 -14.13 22.54
N ASP A 180 -13.82 -14.20 21.20
CA ASP A 180 -12.76 -13.63 20.34
C ASP A 180 -12.85 -12.12 20.24
N SER A 181 -14.06 -11.53 20.29
CA SER A 181 -14.21 -10.07 20.35
C SER A 181 -13.76 -9.49 21.70
N ALA A 182 -13.94 -10.22 22.80
CA ALA A 182 -13.44 -9.86 24.13
C ALA A 182 -11.91 -10.03 24.20
N LEU A 183 -11.34 -11.08 23.60
CA LEU A 183 -9.89 -11.25 23.47
C LEU A 183 -9.27 -10.16 22.61
N SER A 184 -9.85 -9.83 21.47
CA SER A 184 -9.36 -8.74 20.60
C SER A 184 -9.44 -7.37 21.28
N SER A 185 -10.42 -7.13 22.15
CA SER A 185 -10.51 -5.89 22.95
C SER A 185 -9.50 -5.87 24.11
N ILE A 186 -9.19 -7.02 24.69
CA ILE A 186 -8.16 -7.17 25.72
C ILE A 186 -6.76 -7.03 25.09
N PHE A 187 -6.53 -7.59 23.91
CA PHE A 187 -5.29 -7.36 23.15
C PHE A 187 -5.10 -5.92 22.70
N ARG A 188 -6.16 -5.17 22.40
CA ARG A 188 -6.09 -3.71 22.16
C ARG A 188 -5.83 -2.89 23.43
N ALA A 189 -6.23 -3.39 24.61
CA ALA A 189 -6.06 -2.66 25.87
C ALA A 189 -4.68 -2.86 26.52
N VAL A 190 -3.99 -3.95 26.20
CA VAL A 190 -2.61 -4.18 26.62
C VAL A 190 -1.68 -3.75 25.49
N LYS A 191 -1.46 -2.43 25.37
CA LYS A 191 -0.25 -1.92 24.71
C LYS A 191 0.92 -2.36 25.59
N ALA A 192 1.36 -3.62 25.46
CA ALA A 192 2.59 -4.07 26.08
C ALA A 192 3.68 -3.12 25.59
N ALA A 193 4.39 -2.50 26.53
CA ALA A 193 5.52 -1.65 26.17
C ALA A 193 6.43 -2.49 25.26
N THR A 194 6.64 -2.05 24.03
CA THR A 194 7.48 -2.74 23.06
C THR A 194 8.87 -2.89 23.67
N ALA A 195 9.28 -4.12 23.96
CA ALA A 195 10.61 -4.39 24.46
C ALA A 195 11.59 -4.36 23.27
N TYR A 196 12.72 -3.72 23.44
CA TYR A 196 13.80 -3.71 22.45
C TYR A 196 14.91 -4.62 22.88
N ILE A 197 15.39 -5.47 21.98
CA ILE A 197 16.50 -6.38 22.19
C ILE A 197 17.65 -6.06 21.24
N LYS A 198 18.88 -6.14 21.74
CA LYS A 198 20.07 -6.10 20.87
C LYS A 198 20.10 -7.37 20.04
N SER A 199 20.35 -7.21 18.76
CA SER A 199 20.31 -8.32 17.81
C SER A 199 21.50 -8.28 16.87
N LEU A 200 22.03 -9.45 16.53
CA LEU A 200 23.14 -9.60 15.60
C LEU A 200 22.68 -9.33 14.15
N TRP A 201 23.63 -9.11 13.26
CA TRP A 201 23.35 -9.03 11.83
C TRP A 201 22.64 -10.30 11.33
N GLY A 202 21.57 -10.10 10.53
CA GLY A 202 20.78 -11.22 9.98
C GLY A 202 19.66 -11.71 10.88
N GLU A 203 19.60 -11.30 12.16
CA GLU A 203 18.48 -11.60 13.03
C GLU A 203 17.32 -10.65 12.78
N GLU A 204 16.15 -11.20 12.51
CA GLU A 204 14.90 -10.50 12.21
C GLU A 204 13.79 -11.09 13.07
N TYR A 205 13.05 -10.22 13.77
CA TYR A 205 11.91 -10.65 14.55
C TYR A 205 10.61 -10.08 13.99
N PHE A 206 9.80 -10.98 13.47
CA PHE A 206 8.45 -10.67 13.02
C PHE A 206 7.46 -11.51 13.84
N PRO A 207 6.49 -10.88 14.52
CA PRO A 207 5.53 -11.59 15.35
C PRO A 207 4.64 -12.50 14.48
N PRO A 208 4.14 -13.62 15.00
CA PRO A 208 3.31 -14.55 14.23
C PRO A 208 1.93 -13.98 13.88
N GLU A 209 1.44 -13.02 14.65
CA GLU A 209 0.12 -12.43 14.44
C GLU A 209 0.07 -11.70 13.08
N PRO A 210 -0.99 -11.92 12.27
CA PRO A 210 -1.16 -11.25 10.99
C PRO A 210 -1.54 -9.77 11.17
N THR A 211 -1.46 -9.02 10.08
CA THR A 211 -2.05 -7.69 9.99
C THR A 211 -3.58 -7.75 9.85
N SER A 212 -4.25 -6.59 9.78
CA SER A 212 -5.70 -6.52 9.58
C SER A 212 -6.13 -7.11 8.24
N ARG A 213 -7.39 -7.55 8.13
CA ARG A 213 -7.96 -8.02 6.87
C ARG A 213 -8.06 -6.89 5.83
N GLU A 214 -8.27 -5.65 6.28
CA GLU A 214 -8.25 -4.46 5.41
C GLU A 214 -6.88 -4.28 4.76
N ASN A 215 -5.81 -4.41 5.52
CA ASN A 215 -4.44 -4.33 4.99
C ASN A 215 -4.19 -5.44 3.95
N GLU A 216 -4.66 -6.66 4.23
CA GLU A 216 -4.58 -7.79 3.31
C GLU A 216 -5.42 -7.59 2.03
N MET A 217 -6.39 -6.65 2.00
CA MET A 217 -7.13 -6.24 0.79
C MET A 217 -6.32 -5.33 -0.13
N SER A 218 -5.13 -4.90 0.27
CA SER A 218 -4.33 -3.92 -0.48
C SER A 218 -4.05 -4.37 -1.91
N VAL A 219 -4.27 -3.43 -2.83
CA VAL A 219 -3.94 -3.59 -4.24
C VAL A 219 -2.43 -3.48 -4.42
N VAL A 220 -1.79 -4.59 -4.74
CA VAL A 220 -0.36 -4.61 -5.06
C VAL A 220 -0.19 -4.47 -6.57
N GLN A 221 0.65 -3.55 -7.00
CA GLN A 221 0.89 -3.25 -8.41
C GLN A 221 2.37 -3.37 -8.74
N SER A 222 2.71 -3.92 -9.92
CA SER A 222 4.08 -3.98 -10.41
C SER A 222 4.17 -3.55 -11.87
N ALA A 223 5.22 -2.81 -12.21
CA ALA A 223 5.52 -2.39 -13.57
C ALA A 223 7.02 -2.43 -13.86
N VAL A 224 7.37 -2.50 -15.14
CA VAL A 224 8.71 -2.20 -15.62
C VAL A 224 8.66 -0.83 -16.30
N LEU A 225 9.27 0.18 -15.67
CA LEU A 225 9.29 1.55 -16.15
C LEU A 225 10.73 1.94 -16.52
N ASN A 226 10.96 2.27 -17.78
CA ASN A 226 12.30 2.58 -18.30
C ASN A 226 13.38 1.57 -17.84
N GLY A 227 13.09 0.27 -17.96
CA GLY A 227 13.98 -0.83 -17.55
C GLY A 227 14.09 -1.07 -16.05
N HIS A 228 13.38 -0.32 -15.21
CA HIS A 228 13.38 -0.49 -13.75
C HIS A 228 12.08 -1.13 -13.27
N ARG A 229 12.20 -2.19 -12.47
CA ARG A 229 11.06 -2.87 -11.87
C ARG A 229 10.62 -2.15 -10.60
N VAL A 230 9.37 -1.71 -10.58
CA VAL A 230 8.72 -1.00 -9.48
C VAL A 230 7.63 -1.90 -8.91
N MET A 231 7.48 -1.92 -7.59
CA MET A 231 6.37 -2.56 -6.89
C MET A 231 5.80 -1.60 -5.84
N LEU A 232 4.50 -1.31 -5.95
CA LEU A 232 3.72 -0.53 -5.00
C LEU A 232 2.81 -1.50 -4.24
N THR A 233 2.86 -1.48 -2.93
CA THR A 233 2.25 -2.51 -2.08
C THR A 233 1.07 -2.03 -1.26
N GLY A 234 0.89 -0.70 -1.09
CA GLY A 234 0.01 -0.19 -0.05
C GLY A 234 0.37 -0.82 1.30
N ASP A 235 -0.63 -1.27 2.03
CA ASP A 235 -0.48 -1.89 3.34
C ASP A 235 -0.52 -3.43 3.32
N ALA A 236 -0.20 -4.03 2.16
CA ALA A 236 -0.26 -5.46 1.94
C ALA A 236 0.36 -6.26 3.09
N GLY A 237 -0.35 -7.29 3.53
CA GLY A 237 0.13 -8.24 4.50
C GLY A 237 0.90 -9.41 3.87
N ARG A 238 1.28 -10.36 4.71
CA ARG A 238 2.08 -11.54 4.28
C ARG A 238 1.35 -12.40 3.26
N GLU A 239 0.04 -12.55 3.42
CA GLU A 239 -0.79 -13.34 2.51
C GLU A 239 -0.93 -12.65 1.15
N ALA A 240 -1.13 -11.32 1.11
CA ALA A 240 -1.16 -10.56 -0.12
C ALA A 240 0.19 -10.59 -0.85
N LEU A 241 1.30 -10.48 -0.11
CA LEU A 241 2.64 -10.58 -0.69
C LEU A 241 2.95 -12.00 -1.19
N GLN A 242 2.44 -13.05 -0.52
CA GLN A 242 2.56 -14.43 -1.03
C GLN A 242 1.75 -14.60 -2.33
N GLU A 243 0.54 -14.04 -2.41
CA GLU A 243 -0.25 -14.04 -3.64
C GLU A 243 0.50 -13.36 -4.81
N VAL A 244 1.22 -12.27 -4.52
CA VAL A 244 2.11 -11.61 -5.50
C VAL A 244 3.22 -12.56 -5.98
N ILE A 245 3.88 -13.27 -5.06
CA ILE A 245 4.95 -14.23 -5.38
C ILE A 245 4.41 -15.35 -6.26
N ASP A 246 3.27 -15.90 -5.91
CA ASP A 246 2.64 -17.01 -6.64
C ASP A 246 2.19 -16.58 -8.05
N TYR A 247 1.75 -15.33 -8.19
CA TYR A 247 1.31 -14.78 -9.49
C TYR A 247 2.46 -14.24 -10.35
N ALA A 248 3.60 -13.91 -9.78
CA ALA A 248 4.74 -13.30 -10.46
C ALA A 248 5.16 -14.01 -11.77
N PRO A 249 5.25 -15.38 -11.82
CA PRO A 249 5.61 -16.08 -13.06
C PRO A 249 4.62 -15.85 -14.20
N PHE A 250 3.33 -15.69 -13.92
CA PHE A 250 2.29 -15.53 -14.94
C PHE A 250 2.34 -14.18 -15.67
N VAL A 251 2.96 -13.17 -15.05
CA VAL A 251 3.18 -11.85 -15.66
C VAL A 251 4.65 -11.60 -16.04
N GLY A 252 5.48 -12.64 -16.02
CA GLY A 252 6.91 -12.55 -16.37
C GLY A 252 7.73 -11.74 -15.35
N LEU A 253 7.25 -11.63 -14.11
CA LEU A 253 7.97 -10.99 -13.02
C LEU A 253 8.96 -12.01 -12.40
N ALA A 254 10.24 -11.89 -12.76
CA ALA A 254 11.28 -12.69 -12.12
C ALA A 254 11.62 -12.10 -10.73
N LEU A 255 11.51 -12.94 -9.70
CA LEU A 255 11.88 -12.61 -8.32
C LEU A 255 13.12 -13.41 -7.89
N PRO A 256 14.03 -12.83 -7.08
CA PRO A 256 14.11 -11.41 -6.75
C PRO A 256 14.52 -10.56 -7.95
N GLY A 257 14.27 -9.25 -7.91
CA GLY A 257 14.63 -8.37 -9.03
C GLY A 257 13.91 -7.04 -9.05
N ILE A 258 13.27 -6.70 -7.92
CA ILE A 258 12.60 -5.40 -7.73
C ILE A 258 13.68 -4.34 -7.54
N ARG A 259 13.59 -3.24 -8.29
CA ARG A 259 14.51 -2.11 -8.19
C ARG A 259 14.00 -1.05 -7.19
N TYR A 260 12.70 -0.83 -7.16
CA TYR A 260 12.03 0.11 -6.26
C TYR A 260 10.85 -0.61 -5.61
N PHE A 261 10.92 -0.73 -4.30
CA PHE A 261 9.95 -1.45 -3.48
C PHE A 261 9.34 -0.49 -2.46
N GLN A 262 8.03 -0.25 -2.54
CA GLN A 262 7.30 0.38 -1.45
C GLN A 262 7.26 -0.58 -0.28
N VAL A 263 7.68 -0.13 0.89
CA VAL A 263 7.61 -0.92 2.12
C VAL A 263 6.16 -0.93 2.61
N PRO A 264 5.52 -2.09 2.79
CA PRO A 264 4.11 -2.15 3.14
C PRO A 264 3.83 -1.59 4.54
N HIS A 265 2.64 -0.99 4.69
CA HIS A 265 2.09 -0.53 5.95
C HIS A 265 3.08 0.31 6.75
N HIS A 266 3.65 1.31 6.10
CA HIS A 266 4.56 2.28 6.72
C HIS A 266 5.74 1.65 7.48
N GLY A 267 6.11 0.41 7.12
CA GLY A 267 7.13 -0.38 7.82
C GLY A 267 6.58 -1.19 9.01
N GLY A 268 5.33 -1.63 8.93
CA GLY A 268 4.70 -2.49 9.93
C GLY A 268 5.28 -3.91 9.96
N ARG A 269 5.62 -4.42 11.14
CA ARG A 269 6.26 -5.75 11.29
C ARG A 269 5.31 -6.94 11.16
N HIS A 270 3.99 -6.70 11.23
CA HIS A 270 2.96 -7.72 11.02
C HIS A 270 2.70 -7.99 9.54
N ASN A 271 3.17 -7.11 8.66
CA ASN A 271 2.91 -7.14 7.22
C ASN A 271 3.95 -7.95 6.44
N VAL A 272 5.07 -8.27 7.05
CA VAL A 272 6.18 -9.00 6.41
C VAL A 272 6.65 -10.17 7.26
N SER A 273 7.36 -11.11 6.61
CA SER A 273 8.12 -12.16 7.28
C SER A 273 9.45 -12.38 6.57
N THR A 274 10.38 -13.03 7.23
CA THR A 274 11.68 -13.37 6.64
C THR A 274 11.53 -14.15 5.33
N GLU A 275 10.63 -15.14 5.30
CA GLU A 275 10.40 -16.03 4.16
C GLU A 275 9.83 -15.27 2.95
N VAL A 276 8.85 -14.41 3.18
CA VAL A 276 8.24 -13.58 2.13
C VAL A 276 9.26 -12.60 1.57
N LEU A 277 10.03 -11.93 2.44
CA LEU A 277 11.05 -10.98 2.01
C LEU A 277 12.22 -11.67 1.27
N ASP A 278 12.62 -12.88 1.69
CA ASP A 278 13.66 -13.65 0.98
C ASP A 278 13.22 -14.01 -0.45
N GLN A 279 11.95 -14.31 -0.68
CA GLN A 279 11.41 -14.60 -2.01
C GLN A 279 11.27 -13.33 -2.87
N LEU A 280 10.82 -12.21 -2.31
CA LEU A 280 10.60 -10.95 -3.04
C LEU A 280 11.90 -10.21 -3.35
N LEU A 281 12.79 -10.11 -2.36
CA LEU A 281 13.94 -9.20 -2.37
C LEU A 281 15.29 -9.92 -2.40
N GLY A 282 15.28 -11.23 -2.18
CA GLY A 282 16.47 -12.08 -2.13
C GLY A 282 16.92 -12.41 -0.70
N PRO A 283 17.84 -13.36 -0.55
CA PRO A 283 18.29 -13.85 0.74
C PRO A 283 19.09 -12.77 1.50
N ARG A 284 19.12 -12.90 2.82
CA ARG A 284 19.93 -12.07 3.69
C ARG A 284 21.42 -12.24 3.39
N LEU A 285 22.12 -11.12 3.33
CA LEU A 285 23.56 -11.04 3.14
C LEU A 285 24.31 -11.31 4.46
N ASN A 286 25.56 -11.72 4.36
CA ASN A 286 26.41 -11.96 5.55
C ASN A 286 26.85 -10.67 6.23
N SER A 287 26.81 -9.53 5.54
CA SER A 287 27.16 -8.19 6.06
C SER A 287 26.53 -7.11 5.17
N MET A 288 26.54 -5.86 5.67
CA MET A 288 26.15 -4.69 4.89
C MET A 288 27.01 -4.59 3.63
N PRO A 289 26.39 -4.47 2.43
CA PRO A 289 27.16 -4.30 1.20
C PRO A 289 27.68 -2.85 1.04
N ASP A 290 28.79 -2.69 0.34
CA ASP A 290 29.34 -1.37 -0.01
C ASP A 290 28.44 -0.60 -1.00
N LYS A 291 27.63 -1.31 -1.77
CA LYS A 291 26.70 -0.72 -2.76
C LYS A 291 25.33 -1.37 -2.68
N HIS A 292 24.31 -0.52 -2.68
CA HIS A 292 22.92 -0.96 -2.71
C HIS A 292 22.45 -1.10 -4.17
N HIS A 293 21.74 -2.19 -4.47
CA HIS A 293 21.28 -2.48 -5.82
C HIS A 293 19.78 -2.24 -6.01
N TRP A 294 19.04 -2.01 -4.93
CA TRP A 294 17.62 -1.71 -4.95
C TRP A 294 17.27 -0.75 -3.81
N ASN A 295 16.10 -0.14 -3.88
CA ASN A 295 15.64 0.88 -2.92
C ASN A 295 14.32 0.44 -2.30
N ALA A 296 14.23 0.56 -0.99
CA ALA A 296 13.01 0.48 -0.21
C ALA A 296 12.54 1.89 0.13
N ILE A 297 11.29 2.21 -0.19
CA ILE A 297 10.67 3.48 0.11
C ILE A 297 9.55 3.24 1.12
N CYS A 298 9.64 3.89 2.26
CA CYS A 298 8.68 3.80 3.34
C CYS A 298 7.94 5.12 3.49
N SER A 299 6.63 5.11 3.34
CA SER A 299 5.78 6.26 3.66
C SER A 299 5.52 6.25 5.16
N SER A 300 6.25 7.05 5.92
CA SER A 300 6.10 7.13 7.37
C SER A 300 6.17 8.57 7.85
N ALA A 301 5.38 8.90 8.88
CA ALA A 301 5.40 10.20 9.53
C ALA A 301 6.42 10.21 10.68
N LYS A 302 7.17 11.30 10.79
CA LYS A 302 8.15 11.46 11.88
C LYS A 302 7.54 11.36 13.28
N ALA A 303 6.28 11.74 13.44
CA ALA A 303 5.57 11.71 14.71
C ALA A 303 4.94 10.34 15.02
N ASP A 304 4.98 9.38 14.10
CA ASP A 304 4.43 8.04 14.30
C ASP A 304 5.44 7.17 15.06
N GLU A 305 5.18 6.97 16.36
CA GLU A 305 6.03 6.14 17.21
C GLU A 305 5.91 4.64 16.93
N ASP A 306 4.88 4.24 16.16
CA ASP A 306 4.62 2.84 15.82
C ASP A 306 5.28 2.42 14.51
N HIS A 307 5.62 3.37 13.63
CA HIS A 307 6.20 3.12 12.30
C HIS A 307 7.31 4.11 11.92
N PRO A 308 8.35 3.65 11.19
CA PRO A 308 8.63 2.27 10.81
C PRO A 308 9.23 1.46 11.96
N ARG A 309 9.02 0.15 11.96
CA ARG A 309 9.62 -0.77 12.93
C ARG A 309 11.08 -1.06 12.58
N LYS A 310 11.95 -1.10 13.59
CA LYS A 310 13.38 -1.35 13.41
C LYS A 310 13.65 -2.72 12.79
N SER A 311 12.87 -3.74 13.13
CA SER A 311 12.95 -5.07 12.52
C SER A 311 12.75 -5.02 11.00
N VAL A 312 11.86 -4.15 10.50
CA VAL A 312 11.64 -3.98 9.05
C VAL A 312 12.80 -3.23 8.39
N ILE A 313 13.31 -2.16 9.02
CA ILE A 313 14.52 -1.46 8.54
C ILE A 313 15.68 -2.44 8.43
N ARG A 314 15.93 -3.23 9.48
CA ARG A 314 16.98 -4.27 9.49
C ARG A 314 16.81 -5.25 8.35
N ALA A 315 15.59 -5.75 8.14
CA ALA A 315 15.30 -6.73 7.08
C ALA A 315 15.60 -6.23 5.66
N VAL A 316 15.31 -4.96 5.39
CA VAL A 316 15.71 -4.31 4.13
C VAL A 316 17.22 -4.25 3.99
N LEU A 317 17.92 -3.78 5.04
CA LEU A 317 19.36 -3.64 5.04
C LEU A 317 20.08 -5.00 4.95
N HIS A 318 19.57 -6.04 5.59
CA HIS A 318 20.08 -7.42 5.48
C HIS A 318 20.09 -7.95 4.04
N ARG A 319 19.15 -7.48 3.20
CA ARG A 319 19.03 -7.86 1.79
C ARG A 319 19.69 -6.86 0.84
N GLY A 320 20.50 -5.94 1.39
CA GLY A 320 21.27 -4.98 0.61
C GLY A 320 20.44 -3.85 0.01
N GLY A 321 19.23 -3.59 0.52
CA GLY A 321 18.41 -2.47 0.11
C GLY A 321 18.89 -1.13 0.65
N HIS A 322 18.69 -0.07 -0.12
CA HIS A 322 18.81 1.30 0.37
C HIS A 322 17.48 1.72 0.99
N TRP A 323 17.48 2.05 2.28
CA TRP A 323 16.28 2.50 2.99
C TRP A 323 16.07 4.00 2.83
N ALA A 324 14.86 4.40 2.49
CA ALA A 324 14.41 5.79 2.46
C ALA A 324 13.02 5.92 3.07
N ALA A 325 12.80 6.91 3.94
CA ALA A 325 11.52 7.19 4.58
C ALA A 325 11.07 8.64 4.35
N THR A 326 9.76 8.85 4.21
CA THR A 326 9.19 10.19 3.97
C THR A 326 9.20 11.10 5.18
N GLU A 327 9.69 10.66 6.31
CA GLU A 327 9.75 11.43 7.56
C GLU A 327 10.24 12.87 7.35
N SER A 328 9.31 13.82 7.42
CA SER A 328 9.54 15.27 7.17
C SER A 328 10.04 15.64 5.77
N GLN A 329 9.87 14.78 4.77
CA GLN A 329 10.32 15.04 3.39
C GLN A 329 9.48 14.27 2.36
N ASN A 330 9.50 14.72 1.11
CA ASN A 330 9.02 13.92 -0.01
C ASN A 330 10.18 13.12 -0.60
N ILE A 331 9.89 11.91 -1.07
CA ILE A 331 10.88 11.06 -1.74
C ILE A 331 10.51 10.93 -3.21
N ARG A 332 11.48 11.17 -4.08
CA ARG A 332 11.32 10.97 -5.51
C ARG A 332 12.24 9.86 -6.00
N ILE A 333 11.68 8.94 -6.76
CA ILE A 333 12.43 7.98 -7.57
C ILE A 333 12.10 8.21 -9.04
N GLY A 334 13.04 7.91 -9.93
CA GLY A 334 12.80 8.10 -11.36
C GLY A 334 13.99 7.75 -12.25
N ALA A 335 13.74 7.67 -13.53
CA ALA A 335 14.75 7.50 -14.57
C ALA A 335 14.30 8.17 -15.88
N GLY A 336 15.26 8.64 -16.67
CA GLY A 336 14.99 9.31 -17.96
C GLY A 336 14.48 10.75 -17.84
N ILE A 337 14.35 11.29 -16.63
CA ILE A 337 13.90 12.66 -16.35
C ILE A 337 14.65 13.24 -15.14
N THR A 338 15.03 14.51 -15.21
CA THR A 338 15.68 15.24 -14.13
C THR A 338 14.72 16.27 -13.52
N ARG A 339 14.91 16.55 -12.25
CA ARG A 339 14.20 17.61 -11.52
C ARG A 339 15.20 18.34 -10.62
N ASP A 340 15.32 19.65 -10.77
CA ASP A 340 16.21 20.47 -9.97
C ASP A 340 15.77 20.53 -8.50
N GLY A 341 16.74 20.76 -7.61
CA GLY A 341 16.49 20.89 -6.16
C GLY A 341 16.36 19.58 -5.39
N TRP A 342 16.48 18.42 -6.05
CA TRP A 342 16.46 17.12 -5.41
C TRP A 342 17.88 16.60 -5.14
N VAL A 343 18.08 16.04 -3.95
CA VAL A 343 19.37 15.52 -3.52
C VAL A 343 19.24 14.03 -3.18
N PRO A 344 20.32 13.23 -3.33
CA PRO A 344 20.31 11.84 -2.91
C PRO A 344 20.00 11.71 -1.41
N ILE A 345 19.15 10.74 -1.06
CA ILE A 345 18.86 10.41 0.33
C ILE A 345 20.04 9.61 0.89
N PRO A 346 20.62 10.00 2.04
CA PRO A 346 21.65 9.20 2.69
C PRO A 346 21.11 7.85 3.15
N GLN A 347 21.97 6.85 3.19
CA GLN A 347 21.60 5.54 3.75
C GLN A 347 21.24 5.68 5.23
N ALA A 348 20.15 5.04 5.65
CA ALA A 348 19.76 4.96 7.04
C ALA A 348 20.82 4.21 7.88
N ALA A 349 21.02 4.67 9.11
CA ALA A 349 21.86 3.94 10.06
C ALA A 349 21.25 2.56 10.36
N TYR A 350 22.11 1.56 10.51
CA TYR A 350 21.67 0.22 10.90
C TYR A 350 21.18 0.22 12.36
N PRO A 351 19.94 -0.18 12.64
CA PRO A 351 19.45 -0.30 14.01
C PRO A 351 20.14 -1.47 14.72
N GLU A 352 20.84 -1.21 15.85
CA GLU A 352 21.52 -2.26 16.65
C GLU A 352 20.53 -3.09 17.49
N ASP A 353 19.35 -2.56 17.73
CA ASP A 353 18.24 -3.18 18.45
C ASP A 353 17.00 -3.29 17.57
N GLN A 354 16.09 -4.17 17.91
CA GLN A 354 14.80 -4.35 17.28
C GLN A 354 13.72 -4.65 18.30
N GLU A 355 12.48 -4.58 17.88
CA GLU A 355 11.31 -4.98 18.67
C GLU A 355 11.35 -6.48 18.94
N ASN A 356 10.93 -6.87 20.16
CA ASN A 356 10.77 -8.27 20.59
C ASN A 356 9.27 -8.66 20.55
#